data_a8f0f0b5b498142a5ffc7dc9b79d3df4
#
_entry.id   a8f0f0b5b498142a5ffc7dc9b79d3df4
#
_cell.length_a   1.000
_cell.length_b   1.000
_cell.length_c   1.000
_cell.angle_alpha   90.00
_cell.angle_beta   90.00
_cell.angle_gamma   90.00
#
_symmetry.space_group_name_H-M   'P 1'
#
loop_
_entity.id
_entity.type
_entity.pdbx_description
1 polymer ?
#
loop_
_entity_poly.entity_id
_entity_poly.type
_entity_poly.pdbx_seq_one_letter_code
_entity_poly.pdbx_strand_id
1 'polypeptide(L)'
;MASQSFRTPLLWLLIPIIGGYIAGHHLPILSVWISIPVAGLFIILSLFYAHRHATRSTLWPTLILLGVFIASLSYYQQSRIYPGHWAELPAREAHLTMKVKRLYASRDQEVTKGIAEITHAEDHLKSLIEFPIFFSIETADLKIHRGQYLESKGVLSYLPAKDSPTLFEKYLIGQSIPLIFNRAVLQ
;
A
#
# COMPACT_ATOMS: atom_id res chain seq x y z
N MET A 1 -8.56 -12.69 -46.27
CA MET A 1 -7.67 -12.24 -45.16
C MET A 1 -8.54 -12.09 -43.91
N ALA A 2 -8.44 -13.06 -43.00
CA ALA A 2 -9.31 -13.09 -41.84
C ALA A 2 -8.90 -11.97 -40.86
N SER A 3 -9.83 -11.08 -40.53
CA SER A 3 -9.68 -10.12 -39.45
C SER A 3 -9.55 -10.90 -38.15
N GLN A 4 -8.34 -10.99 -37.60
CA GLN A 4 -8.18 -11.42 -36.23
C GLN A 4 -8.84 -10.36 -35.35
N SER A 5 -10.08 -10.63 -34.97
CA SER A 5 -10.77 -9.83 -33.97
C SER A 5 -9.99 -9.95 -32.68
N PHE A 6 -9.39 -8.87 -32.22
CA PHE A 6 -8.81 -8.74 -30.89
C PHE A 6 -9.92 -8.95 -29.84
N ARG A 7 -10.21 -10.22 -29.52
CA ARG A 7 -11.29 -10.58 -28.59
C ARG A 7 -10.98 -10.31 -27.12
N THR A 8 -9.76 -9.83 -26.79
CA THR A 8 -9.36 -9.60 -25.40
C THR A 8 -8.40 -8.39 -25.26
N PRO A 9 -8.88 -7.15 -25.56
CA PRO A 9 -8.03 -5.96 -25.45
C PRO A 9 -7.48 -5.74 -24.03
N LEU A 10 -8.20 -6.21 -22.99
CA LEU A 10 -7.80 -6.09 -21.58
C LEU A 10 -6.56 -6.92 -21.22
N LEU A 11 -6.34 -8.07 -21.85
CA LEU A 11 -5.16 -8.90 -21.58
C LEU A 11 -3.85 -8.21 -21.96
N TRP A 12 -3.84 -7.41 -23.00
CA TRP A 12 -2.66 -6.63 -23.41
C TRP A 12 -2.26 -5.57 -22.39
N LEU A 13 -3.24 -4.99 -21.69
CA LEU A 13 -2.98 -4.01 -20.62
C LEU A 13 -2.49 -4.69 -19.33
N LEU A 14 -2.81 -5.96 -19.11
CA LEU A 14 -2.39 -6.69 -17.92
C LEU A 14 -0.86 -6.89 -17.87
N ILE A 15 -0.23 -7.12 -19.03
CA ILE A 15 1.23 -7.31 -19.14
C ILE A 15 2.00 -6.10 -18.61
N PRO A 16 1.78 -4.86 -19.08
CA PRO A 16 2.48 -3.70 -18.55
C PRO A 16 2.10 -3.38 -17.11
N ILE A 17 0.89 -3.69 -16.65
CA ILE A 17 0.49 -3.52 -15.25
C ILE A 17 1.33 -4.44 -14.36
N ILE A 18 1.38 -5.73 -14.65
CA ILE A 18 2.18 -6.71 -13.89
C ILE A 18 3.67 -6.34 -13.96
N GLY A 19 4.16 -6.01 -15.16
CA GLY A 19 5.54 -5.58 -15.37
C GLY A 19 5.89 -4.35 -14.52
N GLY A 20 5.01 -3.35 -14.46
CA GLY A 20 5.17 -2.15 -13.65
C GLY A 20 5.23 -2.46 -12.15
N TYR A 21 4.40 -3.38 -11.66
CA TYR A 21 4.44 -3.84 -10.27
C TYR A 21 5.75 -4.57 -9.94
N ILE A 22 6.20 -5.48 -10.80
CA ILE A 22 7.47 -6.20 -10.62
C ILE A 22 8.65 -5.23 -10.65
N ALA A 23 8.69 -4.32 -11.64
CA ALA A 23 9.73 -3.31 -11.76
C ALA A 23 9.75 -2.36 -10.56
N GLY A 24 8.57 -1.95 -10.07
CA GLY A 24 8.44 -1.08 -8.91
C GLY A 24 8.98 -1.70 -7.61
N HIS A 25 9.08 -3.02 -7.54
CA HIS A 25 9.70 -3.70 -6.41
C HIS A 25 11.24 -3.61 -6.42
N HIS A 26 11.85 -3.54 -7.60
CA HIS A 26 13.30 -3.58 -7.77
C HIS A 26 13.93 -2.22 -8.10
N LEU A 27 13.14 -1.30 -8.64
CA LEU A 27 13.65 0.02 -9.03
C LEU A 27 13.60 1.02 -7.87
N PRO A 28 14.53 1.99 -7.85
CA PRO A 28 14.50 3.08 -6.88
C PRO A 28 13.20 3.89 -7.02
N ILE A 29 12.77 4.51 -5.92
CA ILE A 29 11.54 5.29 -5.87
C ILE A 29 11.65 6.47 -6.84
N LEU A 30 10.78 6.46 -7.85
CA LEU A 30 10.63 7.58 -8.77
C LEU A 30 9.70 8.64 -8.16
N SER A 31 10.07 9.90 -8.32
CA SER A 31 9.21 10.99 -7.88
C SER A 31 7.86 10.93 -8.63
N VAL A 32 6.78 10.83 -7.87
CA VAL A 32 5.39 10.80 -8.39
C VAL A 32 5.08 12.04 -9.22
N TRP A 33 5.63 13.19 -8.82
CA TRP A 33 5.48 14.44 -9.55
C TRP A 33 6.07 14.43 -10.96
N ILE A 34 7.00 13.53 -11.22
CA ILE A 34 7.61 13.36 -12.55
C ILE A 34 6.94 12.20 -13.30
N SER A 35 6.70 11.08 -12.63
CA SER A 35 6.23 9.85 -13.27
C SER A 35 4.79 9.94 -13.77
N ILE A 36 3.88 10.60 -13.04
CA ILE A 36 2.49 10.79 -13.47
C ILE A 36 2.38 11.66 -14.74
N PRO A 37 3.00 12.87 -14.80
CA PRO A 37 3.01 13.65 -16.03
C PRO A 37 3.64 12.92 -17.22
N VAL A 38 4.73 12.18 -17.01
CA VAL A 38 5.38 11.39 -18.07
C VAL A 38 4.44 10.28 -18.59
N ALA A 39 3.79 9.53 -17.69
CA ALA A 39 2.80 8.52 -18.09
C ALA A 39 1.64 9.15 -18.88
N GLY A 40 1.12 10.28 -18.41
CA GLY A 40 0.06 11.04 -19.10
C GLY A 40 0.49 11.51 -20.48
N LEU A 41 1.72 12.02 -20.62
CA LEU A 41 2.28 12.44 -21.91
C LEU A 41 2.32 11.28 -22.91
N PHE A 42 2.77 10.09 -22.53
CA PHE A 42 2.79 8.92 -23.39
C PHE A 42 1.37 8.52 -23.84
N ILE A 43 0.39 8.58 -22.96
CA ILE A 43 -1.00 8.27 -23.29
C ILE A 43 -1.55 9.31 -24.28
N ILE A 44 -1.31 10.61 -24.04
CA ILE A 44 -1.78 11.69 -24.92
C ILE A 44 -1.11 11.57 -26.31
N LEU A 45 0.21 11.35 -26.36
CA LEU A 45 0.92 11.15 -27.63
C LEU A 45 0.39 9.93 -28.38
N SER A 46 0.07 8.86 -27.67
CA SER A 46 -0.54 7.68 -28.28
C SER A 46 -1.88 7.99 -28.92
N LEU A 47 -2.76 8.70 -28.22
CA LEU A 47 -4.07 9.09 -28.75
C LEU A 47 -3.93 10.01 -29.97
N PHE A 48 -3.01 10.97 -29.92
CA PHE A 48 -2.71 11.86 -31.05
C PHE A 48 -2.22 11.07 -32.27
N TYR A 49 -1.30 10.12 -32.05
CA TYR A 49 -0.76 9.27 -33.12
C TYR A 49 -1.83 8.32 -33.70
N ALA A 50 -2.68 7.74 -32.83
CA ALA A 50 -3.80 6.91 -33.24
C ALA A 50 -4.79 7.67 -34.15
N HIS A 51 -5.08 8.92 -33.80
CA HIS A 51 -5.98 9.77 -34.58
C HIS A 51 -5.41 10.08 -35.99
N ARG A 52 -4.10 10.31 -36.08
CA ARG A 52 -3.44 10.75 -37.32
C ARG A 52 -3.00 9.62 -38.25
N HIS A 53 -2.71 8.43 -37.70
CA HIS A 53 -2.11 7.29 -38.41
C HIS A 53 -2.74 5.93 -38.08
N ALA A 54 -4.05 5.90 -37.87
CA ALA A 54 -4.82 4.79 -37.29
C ALA A 54 -4.65 3.40 -37.94
N THR A 55 -4.14 3.31 -39.20
CA THR A 55 -4.26 2.05 -39.96
C THR A 55 -2.95 1.27 -40.13
N ARG A 56 -1.78 1.83 -39.83
CA ARG A 56 -0.48 1.15 -40.12
C ARG A 56 0.63 1.28 -39.07
N SER A 57 0.44 2.06 -38.01
CA SER A 57 1.52 2.30 -37.05
C SER A 57 1.36 1.44 -35.82
N THR A 58 2.41 0.66 -35.48
CA THR A 58 2.53 -0.07 -34.21
C THR A 58 2.94 0.85 -33.04
N LEU A 59 3.25 2.13 -33.33
CA LEU A 59 3.75 3.07 -32.32
C LEU A 59 2.69 3.47 -31.29
N TRP A 60 1.44 3.66 -31.68
CA TRP A 60 0.40 4.09 -30.76
C TRP A 60 0.11 3.04 -29.66
N PRO A 61 0.00 1.72 -29.95
CA PRO A 61 -0.21 0.75 -28.87
C PRO A 61 1.03 0.62 -27.95
N THR A 62 2.25 0.73 -28.49
CA THR A 62 3.46 0.70 -27.65
C THR A 62 3.54 1.90 -26.71
N LEU A 63 3.14 3.09 -27.14
CA LEU A 63 3.07 4.28 -26.28
C LEU A 63 2.04 4.11 -25.17
N ILE A 64 0.85 3.56 -25.44
CA ILE A 64 -0.13 3.24 -24.39
C ILE A 64 0.44 2.26 -23.38
N LEU A 65 1.04 1.15 -23.86
CA LEU A 65 1.60 0.13 -22.96
C LEU A 65 2.70 0.72 -22.07
N LEU A 66 3.55 1.59 -22.61
CA LEU A 66 4.59 2.29 -21.86
C LEU A 66 3.98 3.25 -20.81
N GLY A 67 2.97 4.02 -21.17
CA GLY A 67 2.26 4.91 -20.25
C GLY A 67 1.60 4.14 -19.10
N VAL A 68 0.92 3.03 -19.41
CA VAL A 68 0.31 2.14 -18.41
C VAL A 68 1.38 1.50 -17.50
N PHE A 69 2.52 1.07 -18.06
CA PHE A 69 3.63 0.54 -17.29
C PHE A 69 4.17 1.55 -16.28
N ILE A 70 4.46 2.78 -16.71
CA ILE A 70 4.96 3.86 -15.85
C ILE A 70 3.93 4.22 -14.77
N ALA A 71 2.65 4.32 -15.14
CA ALA A 71 1.57 4.61 -14.20
C ALA A 71 1.45 3.51 -13.13
N SER A 72 1.53 2.25 -13.53
CA SER A 72 1.44 1.10 -12.61
C SER A 72 2.65 1.02 -11.68
N LEU A 73 3.84 1.28 -12.20
CA LEU A 73 5.08 1.37 -11.42
C LEU A 73 4.97 2.49 -10.37
N SER A 74 4.52 3.67 -10.78
CA SER A 74 4.36 4.83 -9.89
C SER A 74 3.30 4.56 -8.81
N TYR A 75 2.16 4.00 -9.20
CA TYR A 75 1.11 3.62 -8.26
C TYR A 75 1.62 2.62 -7.22
N TYR A 76 2.34 1.57 -7.67
CA TYR A 76 2.93 0.60 -6.76
C TYR A 76 3.91 1.24 -5.77
N GLN A 77 4.80 2.09 -6.27
CA GLN A 77 5.77 2.79 -5.42
C GLN A 77 5.08 3.72 -4.44
N GLN A 78 4.08 4.49 -4.88
CA GLN A 78 3.32 5.40 -4.03
C GLN A 78 2.53 4.67 -2.95
N SER A 79 1.91 3.53 -3.27
CA SER A 79 1.19 2.72 -2.28
C SER A 79 2.09 2.16 -1.17
N ARG A 80 3.42 2.21 -1.36
CA ARG A 80 4.44 1.78 -0.41
C ARG A 80 5.27 2.91 0.19
N ILE A 81 5.05 4.16 -0.22
CA ILE A 81 5.71 5.31 0.39
C ILE A 81 5.09 5.55 1.76
N TYR A 82 5.77 5.11 2.77
CA TYR A 82 5.56 5.55 4.13
C TYR A 82 6.36 6.83 4.37
N PRO A 83 5.90 7.72 5.24
CA PRO A 83 6.70 8.87 5.63
C PRO A 83 8.07 8.38 6.13
N GLY A 84 9.13 8.62 5.36
CA GLY A 84 10.47 8.08 5.65
C GLY A 84 11.02 8.47 7.03
N HIS A 85 10.58 9.64 7.56
CA HIS A 85 10.92 10.08 8.91
C HIS A 85 10.38 9.17 10.03
N TRP A 86 9.40 8.28 9.75
CA TRP A 86 8.88 7.33 10.73
C TRP A 86 9.77 6.11 10.93
N ALA A 87 10.56 5.74 9.89
CA ALA A 87 11.48 4.60 9.97
C ALA A 87 12.63 4.84 10.97
N GLU A 88 13.00 6.09 11.19
CA GLU A 88 14.08 6.49 12.09
C GLU A 88 13.61 6.76 13.53
N LEU A 89 12.29 6.75 13.75
CA LEU A 89 11.76 7.07 15.07
C LEU A 89 11.83 5.86 16.01
N PRO A 90 12.33 6.05 17.24
CA PRO A 90 12.32 4.99 18.24
C PRO A 90 10.88 4.63 18.61
N ALA A 91 10.70 3.40 19.12
CA ALA A 91 9.43 2.99 19.71
C ALA A 91 9.02 3.99 20.81
N ARG A 92 7.75 4.40 20.79
CA ARG A 92 7.23 5.42 21.71
C ARG A 92 5.89 5.02 22.26
N GLU A 93 5.55 5.50 23.43
CA GLU A 93 4.19 5.44 23.94
C GLU A 93 3.29 6.31 23.09
N ALA A 94 2.10 5.81 22.80
CA ALA A 94 1.07 6.51 22.05
C ALA A 94 -0.32 6.16 22.60
N HIS A 95 -1.20 7.15 22.57
CA HIS A 95 -2.61 6.98 22.83
C HIS A 95 -3.37 7.08 21.52
N LEU A 96 -4.03 6.00 21.11
CA LEU A 96 -4.66 5.87 19.80
C LEU A 96 -6.09 5.39 19.92
N THR A 97 -6.97 5.99 19.13
CA THR A 97 -8.27 5.40 18.82
C THR A 97 -8.18 4.74 17.45
N MET A 98 -8.56 3.49 17.38
CA MET A 98 -8.45 2.72 16.16
C MET A 98 -9.73 1.94 15.86
N LYS A 99 -10.05 1.77 14.58
CA LYS A 99 -11.17 0.97 14.09
C LYS A 99 -10.67 -0.40 13.62
N VAL A 100 -11.15 -1.46 14.24
CA VAL A 100 -10.75 -2.82 13.91
C VAL A 100 -11.22 -3.21 12.51
N LYS A 101 -10.28 -3.56 11.64
CA LYS A 101 -10.55 -4.03 10.26
C LYS A 101 -10.51 -5.55 10.17
N ARG A 102 -9.57 -6.19 10.87
CA ARG A 102 -9.37 -7.64 10.82
C ARG A 102 -8.83 -8.15 12.14
N LEU A 103 -9.29 -9.31 12.55
CA LEU A 103 -8.78 -10.02 13.72
C LEU A 103 -8.05 -11.29 13.29
N TYR A 104 -7.00 -11.63 13.99
CA TYR A 104 -6.28 -12.88 13.83
C TYR A 104 -6.59 -13.82 14.98
N ALA A 105 -6.63 -15.11 14.69
CA ALA A 105 -6.73 -16.12 15.73
C ALA A 105 -5.44 -16.05 16.60
N SER A 106 -5.59 -15.81 17.88
CA SER A 106 -4.51 -15.89 18.85
C SER A 106 -4.56 -17.25 19.55
N ARG A 107 -3.37 -17.84 19.82
CA ARG A 107 -3.28 -19.01 20.69
C ARG A 107 -3.46 -18.64 22.16
N ASP A 108 -3.16 -17.41 22.48
CA ASP A 108 -3.28 -16.82 23.80
C ASP A 108 -4.62 -16.12 23.89
N GLN A 109 -5.48 -16.58 24.78
CA GLN A 109 -6.83 -16.03 24.97
C GLN A 109 -6.81 -14.65 25.64
N GLU A 110 -5.70 -14.31 26.30
CA GLU A 110 -5.54 -13.02 26.97
C GLU A 110 -5.12 -11.89 26.00
N VAL A 111 -4.67 -12.25 24.78
CA VAL A 111 -4.15 -11.27 23.82
C VAL A 111 -4.92 -11.32 22.52
N THR A 112 -5.56 -10.22 22.17
CA THR A 112 -6.21 -10.04 20.87
C THR A 112 -5.24 -9.33 19.90
N LYS A 113 -5.09 -9.93 18.71
CA LYS A 113 -4.23 -9.42 17.63
C LYS A 113 -5.04 -9.14 16.38
N GLY A 114 -4.68 -8.10 15.67
CA GLY A 114 -5.40 -7.76 14.45
C GLY A 114 -4.80 -6.61 13.68
N ILE A 115 -5.52 -6.20 12.65
CA ILE A 115 -5.26 -4.99 11.87
C ILE A 115 -6.37 -4.00 12.17
N ALA A 116 -6.01 -2.77 12.46
CA ALA A 116 -6.92 -1.66 12.64
C ALA A 116 -6.45 -0.46 11.80
N GLU A 117 -7.32 0.51 11.67
CA GLU A 117 -7.06 1.81 11.07
C GLU A 117 -7.11 2.87 12.15
N ILE A 118 -6.11 3.73 12.23
CA ILE A 118 -6.05 4.79 13.22
C ILE A 118 -7.09 5.85 12.85
N THR A 119 -8.03 6.11 13.75
CA THR A 119 -9.10 7.11 13.54
C THR A 119 -8.86 8.38 14.32
N HIS A 120 -8.17 8.27 15.45
CA HIS A 120 -7.76 9.44 16.23
C HIS A 120 -6.39 9.16 16.88
N ALA A 121 -5.57 10.20 16.96
CA ALA A 121 -4.25 10.15 17.56
C ALA A 121 -3.93 11.52 18.21
N GLU A 122 -2.95 11.51 19.10
CA GLU A 122 -2.43 12.74 19.70
C GLU A 122 -1.90 13.72 18.63
N ASP A 123 -1.83 15.02 18.98
CA ASP A 123 -1.49 16.09 18.01
C ASP A 123 -0.21 15.82 17.21
N HIS A 124 0.80 15.30 17.85
CA HIS A 124 2.08 14.97 17.23
C HIS A 124 2.05 13.70 16.34
N LEU A 125 0.97 12.92 16.41
CA LEU A 125 0.74 11.70 15.64
C LEU A 125 -0.41 11.83 14.64
N LYS A 126 -0.97 13.02 14.45
CA LYS A 126 -2.10 13.26 13.52
C LYS A 126 -1.83 12.81 12.09
N SER A 127 -0.58 12.84 11.66
CA SER A 127 -0.17 12.34 10.33
C SER A 127 -0.37 10.83 10.14
N LEU A 128 -0.64 10.09 11.22
CA LEU A 128 -0.91 8.65 11.17
C LEU A 128 -2.41 8.32 11.07
N ILE A 129 -3.30 9.29 11.12
CA ILE A 129 -4.73 9.05 10.94
C ILE A 129 -4.95 8.45 9.56
N GLU A 130 -5.83 7.44 9.47
CA GLU A 130 -6.12 6.60 8.30
C GLU A 130 -5.04 5.57 7.95
N PHE A 131 -3.89 5.55 8.66
CA PHE A 131 -2.89 4.51 8.42
C PHE A 131 -3.31 3.18 9.04
N PRO A 132 -3.05 2.07 8.32
CA PRO A 132 -3.24 0.73 8.87
C PRO A 132 -2.15 0.41 9.89
N ILE A 133 -2.56 -0.20 10.99
CA ILE A 133 -1.68 -0.60 12.08
C ILE A 133 -1.96 -2.05 12.48
N PHE A 134 -0.91 -2.81 12.76
CA PHE A 134 -1.04 -4.08 13.43
C PHE A 134 -1.05 -3.84 14.95
N PHE A 135 -2.06 -4.36 15.63
CA PHE A 135 -2.17 -4.22 17.09
C PHE A 135 -2.10 -5.56 17.81
N SER A 136 -1.58 -5.51 19.03
CA SER A 136 -1.57 -6.59 20.00
C SER A 136 -1.98 -6.01 21.34
N ILE A 137 -3.20 -6.31 21.80
CA ILE A 137 -3.82 -5.74 22.99
C ILE A 137 -4.13 -6.86 23.99
N GLU A 138 -3.81 -6.62 25.24
CA GLU A 138 -4.24 -7.47 26.34
C GLU A 138 -5.72 -7.23 26.64
N THR A 139 -6.52 -8.29 26.52
CA THR A 139 -7.99 -8.15 26.53
C THR A 139 -8.65 -8.96 27.64
N ALA A 140 -7.92 -9.37 28.67
CA ALA A 140 -8.34 -10.15 29.87
C ALA A 140 -9.83 -10.59 29.94
N ASP A 141 -10.75 -10.53 29.12
CA ASP A 141 -12.17 -10.98 29.07
C ASP A 141 -13.00 -10.20 28.03
N LEU A 142 -12.41 -9.24 27.31
CA LEU A 142 -13.15 -8.41 26.38
C LEU A 142 -13.13 -9.04 24.97
N LYS A 143 -14.30 -9.38 24.45
CA LYS A 143 -14.42 -9.85 23.06
C LYS A 143 -14.43 -8.65 22.11
N ILE A 144 -13.33 -8.47 21.40
CA ILE A 144 -13.23 -7.45 20.36
C ILE A 144 -13.86 -7.97 19.06
N HIS A 145 -14.62 -7.10 18.39
CA HIS A 145 -15.28 -7.41 17.13
C HIS A 145 -14.75 -6.54 15.98
N ARG A 146 -14.86 -7.08 14.76
CA ARG A 146 -14.56 -6.30 13.56
C ARG A 146 -15.51 -5.09 13.45
N GLY A 147 -14.95 -3.93 13.13
CA GLY A 147 -15.69 -2.66 13.02
C GLY A 147 -15.78 -1.87 14.32
N GLN A 148 -15.40 -2.46 15.45
CA GLN A 148 -15.38 -1.80 16.76
C GLN A 148 -14.28 -0.74 16.81
N TYR A 149 -14.54 0.34 17.55
CA TYR A 149 -13.55 1.35 17.89
C TYR A 149 -12.91 0.97 19.22
N LEU A 150 -11.59 1.05 19.27
CA LEU A 150 -10.81 0.75 20.46
C LEU A 150 -9.99 1.99 20.81
N GLU A 151 -10.09 2.41 22.04
CA GLU A 151 -9.24 3.43 22.63
C GLU A 151 -8.22 2.74 23.52
N SER A 152 -6.92 2.94 23.22
CA SER A 152 -5.87 2.21 23.90
C SER A 152 -4.57 2.98 23.96
N LYS A 153 -3.83 2.75 25.04
CA LYS A 153 -2.48 3.24 25.25
C LYS A 153 -1.50 2.10 25.12
N GLY A 154 -0.43 2.29 24.34
CA GLY A 154 0.57 1.26 24.11
C GLY A 154 1.84 1.78 23.46
N VAL A 155 2.68 0.88 23.00
CA VAL A 155 3.95 1.21 22.34
C VAL A 155 3.80 1.12 20.84
N LEU A 156 3.92 2.25 20.18
CA LEU A 156 3.94 2.36 18.72
C LEU A 156 5.37 2.21 18.22
N SER A 157 5.58 1.31 17.28
CA SER A 157 6.84 1.10 16.60
C SER A 157 6.65 1.00 15.09
N TYR A 158 7.70 1.34 14.33
CA TYR A 158 7.71 1.27 12.88
C TYR A 158 8.38 -0.01 12.38
N LEU A 159 7.85 -0.58 11.30
CA LEU A 159 8.47 -1.67 10.55
C LEU A 159 9.11 -1.11 9.26
N PRO A 160 10.30 -1.53 8.88
CA PRO A 160 11.22 -2.46 9.51
C PRO A 160 12.32 -1.73 10.29
N ALA A 161 12.32 -1.87 11.59
CA ALA A 161 13.42 -1.38 12.43
C ALA A 161 14.62 -2.35 12.48
N LYS A 162 14.58 -3.47 11.73
CA LYS A 162 15.57 -4.55 11.80
C LYS A 162 16.11 -4.91 10.41
N ASP A 163 17.41 -5.19 10.36
CA ASP A 163 18.09 -5.66 9.15
C ASP A 163 17.57 -7.01 8.63
N SER A 164 16.91 -7.80 9.47
CA SER A 164 16.32 -9.08 9.12
C SER A 164 14.90 -9.23 9.67
N PRO A 165 13.87 -8.79 8.92
CA PRO A 165 12.49 -8.92 9.35
C PRO A 165 12.05 -10.39 9.40
N THR A 166 11.25 -10.75 10.40
CA THR A 166 10.61 -12.05 10.52
C THR A 166 9.63 -12.31 9.36
N LEU A 167 9.23 -13.56 9.16
CA LEU A 167 8.23 -13.90 8.12
C LEU A 167 6.92 -13.14 8.31
N PHE A 168 6.51 -12.90 9.55
CA PHE A 168 5.30 -12.14 9.86
C PHE A 168 5.47 -10.65 9.55
N GLU A 169 6.60 -10.06 9.89
CA GLU A 169 6.93 -8.67 9.56
C GLU A 169 6.99 -8.47 8.03
N LYS A 170 7.59 -9.43 7.30
CA LYS A 170 7.55 -9.44 5.83
C LYS A 170 6.12 -9.48 5.28
N TYR A 171 5.25 -10.27 5.90
CA TYR A 171 3.85 -10.33 5.53
C TYR A 171 3.16 -8.97 5.78
N LEU A 172 3.35 -8.34 6.95
CA LEU A 172 2.77 -7.03 7.25
C LEU A 172 3.26 -5.95 6.27
N ILE A 173 4.56 -5.92 5.97
CA ILE A 173 5.15 -5.03 4.97
C ILE A 173 4.49 -5.26 3.59
N GLY A 174 4.29 -6.53 3.22
CA GLY A 174 3.61 -6.91 1.98
C GLY A 174 2.14 -6.45 1.91
N GLN A 175 1.48 -6.30 3.07
CA GLN A 175 0.12 -5.76 3.20
C GLN A 175 0.10 -4.24 3.38
N SER A 176 1.23 -3.56 3.24
CA SER A 176 1.36 -2.12 3.45
C SER A 176 0.97 -1.68 4.87
N ILE A 177 1.34 -2.47 5.88
CA ILE A 177 1.13 -2.18 7.28
C ILE A 177 2.49 -1.88 7.92
N PRO A 178 2.89 -0.61 8.01
CA PRO A 178 4.22 -0.22 8.48
C PRO A 178 4.33 -0.13 9.99
N LEU A 179 3.21 -0.10 10.69
CA LEU A 179 3.15 0.23 12.11
C LEU A 179 2.73 -0.97 12.94
N ILE A 180 3.39 -1.15 14.08
CA ILE A 180 3.03 -2.13 15.10
C ILE A 180 2.72 -1.38 16.40
N PHE A 181 1.61 -1.76 17.02
CA PHE A 181 1.16 -1.25 18.30
C PHE A 181 1.08 -2.41 19.29
N ASN A 182 2.06 -2.49 20.17
CA ASN A 182 2.23 -3.58 21.10
C ASN A 182 2.05 -3.10 22.55
N ARG A 183 1.85 -4.06 23.47
CA ARG A 183 1.65 -3.81 24.91
C ARG A 183 0.53 -2.79 25.13
N ALA A 184 -0.48 -2.85 24.31
CA ALA A 184 -1.60 -1.93 24.41
C ALA A 184 -2.57 -2.42 25.50
N VAL A 185 -3.04 -1.47 26.28
CA VAL A 185 -4.06 -1.66 27.30
C VAL A 185 -5.28 -0.83 26.91
N LEU A 186 -6.46 -1.42 26.96
CA LEU A 186 -7.73 -0.72 26.73
C LEU A 186 -7.99 0.29 27.86
N GLN A 187 -8.48 1.45 27.49
CA GLN A 187 -8.94 2.47 28.42
C GLN A 187 -10.46 2.55 28.45
#